data_05e97946ef86fedd5e8d3e5cba0414e6
#
_entry.id   05e97946ef86fedd5e8d3e5cba0414e6
#
_cell.length_a   1.000
_cell.length_b   1.000
_cell.length_c   1.000
_cell.angle_alpha   90.00
_cell.angle_beta   90.00
_cell.angle_gamma   90.00
#
_symmetry.space_group_name_H-M   'P 1'
#
loop_
_entity.id
_entity.type
_entity.pdbx_description
1 polymer ?
#
loop_
_entity_poly.entity_id
_entity_poly.type
_entity_poly.pdbx_seq_one_letter_code
_entity_poly.pdbx_strand_id
1 'polypeptide(L)'
;MILASNGILASSIQSGVDADYAAFYNRVIAAGGSLNATEQSATLQLVLDLKSYGIWANMKAIYPMVGASAAACAQNLKSSSFTGSFTSGWTFASTGATPNGTSAYMETNFNSSTHASTNSGCLGYYSRTNNGSQNMVEMGALATNYFFMHVCLSNTFYIMPNTQAALGYIAVTNTNSSGFYQGYRTGSTAIGGRRNSTSYSGSVAFGSVNLSVWLGARHVAAGGEFYTNRECAFAYLGDSLTDTQAGNYYTAVQAFQTTIGRQV
;
A
#
# COMPACT_ATOMS: atom_id res chain seq x y z
N MET A 1 -21.40 30.07 35.12
CA MET A 1 -22.11 29.23 34.13
C MET A 1 -21.50 29.50 32.79
N ILE A 2 -20.47 28.73 32.42
CA ILE A 2 -19.81 28.80 31.10
C ILE A 2 -19.87 27.39 30.57
N LEU A 3 -20.75 27.18 29.60
CA LEU A 3 -20.88 25.93 28.86
C LEU A 3 -20.90 26.23 27.38
N ALA A 4 -20.13 25.42 26.66
CA ALA A 4 -20.20 25.16 25.24
C ALA A 4 -19.61 26.21 24.29
N SER A 5 -18.31 26.08 24.02
CA SER A 5 -17.71 26.60 22.77
C SER A 5 -16.97 25.56 21.94
N ASN A 6 -17.03 24.28 22.33
CA ASN A 6 -16.30 23.22 21.60
C ASN A 6 -17.00 22.64 20.36
N GLY A 7 -18.28 22.99 20.14
CA GLY A 7 -19.05 22.47 19.00
C GLY A 7 -18.97 23.31 17.72
N ILE A 8 -18.60 24.58 17.82
CA ILE A 8 -18.64 25.51 16.67
C ILE A 8 -17.30 25.57 15.93
N LEU A 9 -16.18 25.26 16.59
CA LEU A 9 -14.85 25.26 15.95
C LEU A 9 -14.62 24.05 15.05
N ALA A 10 -15.27 22.91 15.31
CA ALA A 10 -15.13 21.72 14.48
C ALA A 10 -15.82 21.85 13.11
N SER A 11 -16.87 22.67 12.99
CA SER A 11 -17.61 22.82 11.73
C SER A 11 -17.05 23.94 10.82
N SER A 12 -16.30 24.90 11.38
CA SER A 12 -15.77 26.05 10.61
C SER A 12 -14.39 25.81 9.99
N ILE A 13 -13.67 24.75 10.40
CA ILE A 13 -12.37 24.39 9.79
C ILE A 13 -12.57 23.52 8.53
N GLN A 14 -13.75 23.00 8.29
CA GLN A 14 -14.02 22.03 7.22
C GLN A 14 -14.37 22.63 5.85
N SER A 15 -14.55 23.95 5.74
CA SER A 15 -14.91 24.61 4.46
C SER A 15 -13.68 24.97 3.62
N GLY A 16 -12.81 24.01 3.34
CA GLY A 16 -11.60 24.19 2.49
C GLY A 16 -10.67 22.98 2.47
N VAL A 17 -10.96 21.98 3.32
CA VAL A 17 -10.18 20.74 3.37
C VAL A 17 -10.72 19.74 2.34
N ASP A 18 -9.83 19.03 1.65
CA ASP A 18 -10.22 18.00 0.67
C ASP A 18 -11.17 16.96 1.31
N ALA A 19 -12.30 16.68 0.64
CA ALA A 19 -13.37 15.84 1.19
C ALA A 19 -12.94 14.38 1.42
N ASP A 20 -12.07 13.83 0.56
CA ASP A 20 -11.57 12.46 0.71
C ASP A 20 -10.63 12.36 1.93
N TYR A 21 -9.76 13.36 2.11
CA TYR A 21 -8.93 13.45 3.32
C TYR A 21 -9.79 13.60 4.58
N ALA A 22 -10.77 14.49 4.58
CA ALA A 22 -11.65 14.69 5.73
C ALA A 22 -12.39 13.41 6.12
N ALA A 23 -12.89 12.68 5.12
CA ALA A 23 -13.54 11.38 5.33
C ALA A 23 -12.57 10.34 5.92
N PHE A 24 -11.32 10.29 5.47
CA PHE A 24 -10.29 9.43 6.03
C PHE A 24 -10.00 9.79 7.50
N TYR A 25 -9.76 11.07 7.79
CA TYR A 25 -9.46 11.52 9.14
C TYR A 25 -10.60 11.17 10.11
N ASN A 26 -11.84 11.39 9.70
CA ASN A 26 -13.02 11.02 10.50
C ASN A 26 -13.09 9.52 10.78
N ARG A 27 -12.73 8.66 9.81
CA ARG A 27 -12.66 7.19 10.02
C ARG A 27 -11.56 6.81 11.01
N VAL A 28 -10.39 7.47 10.96
CA VAL A 28 -9.31 7.26 11.94
C VAL A 28 -9.79 7.57 13.34
N ILE A 29 -10.44 8.74 13.55
CA ILE A 29 -10.96 9.15 14.85
C ILE A 29 -12.08 8.21 15.33
N ALA A 30 -13.01 7.86 14.46
CA ALA A 30 -14.12 6.96 14.79
C ALA A 30 -13.64 5.55 15.19
N ALA A 31 -12.51 5.10 14.64
CA ALA A 31 -11.88 3.83 15.00
C ALA A 31 -11.05 3.90 16.31
N GLY A 32 -10.97 5.08 16.97
CA GLY A 32 -10.17 5.28 18.18
C GLY A 32 -8.69 5.56 17.92
N GLY A 33 -8.31 5.84 16.66
CA GLY A 33 -6.96 6.28 16.29
C GLY A 33 -6.79 7.79 16.42
N SER A 34 -5.58 8.27 16.17
CA SER A 34 -5.26 9.70 16.13
C SER A 34 -4.13 9.98 15.15
N LEU A 35 -4.07 11.19 14.62
CA LEU A 35 -2.96 11.69 13.80
C LEU A 35 -2.43 12.97 14.41
N ASN A 36 -1.12 13.14 14.49
CA ASN A 36 -0.53 14.42 14.86
C ASN A 36 -0.64 15.43 13.70
N ALA A 37 -0.33 16.71 13.96
CA ALA A 37 -0.51 17.79 12.98
C ALA A 37 0.34 17.59 11.71
N THR A 38 1.53 17.02 11.84
CA THR A 38 2.42 16.74 10.69
C THR A 38 1.85 15.61 9.84
N GLU A 39 1.37 14.54 10.45
CA GLU A 39 0.71 13.44 9.74
C GLU A 39 -0.57 13.90 9.03
N GLN A 40 -1.35 14.77 9.66
CA GLN A 40 -2.55 15.37 9.06
C GLN A 40 -2.21 16.16 7.81
N SER A 41 -1.27 17.11 7.90
CA SER A 41 -0.85 17.95 6.76
C SER A 41 -0.23 17.13 5.65
N ALA A 42 0.65 16.17 5.96
CA ALA A 42 1.30 15.32 4.98
C ALA A 42 0.30 14.40 4.27
N THR A 43 -0.68 13.86 4.99
CA THR A 43 -1.71 12.99 4.39
C THR A 43 -2.67 13.78 3.49
N LEU A 44 -3.04 15.00 3.89
CA LEU A 44 -3.81 15.91 3.03
C LEU A 44 -3.03 16.22 1.74
N GLN A 45 -1.75 16.59 1.86
CA GLN A 45 -0.92 16.89 0.68
C GLN A 45 -0.79 15.66 -0.24
N LEU A 46 -0.61 14.47 0.31
CA LEU A 46 -0.58 13.22 -0.46
C LEU A 46 -1.86 13.03 -1.28
N VAL A 47 -3.05 13.27 -0.71
CA VAL A 47 -4.33 13.19 -1.44
C VAL A 47 -4.35 14.18 -2.60
N LEU A 48 -3.94 15.43 -2.36
CA LEU A 48 -3.89 16.48 -3.38
C LEU A 48 -2.93 16.12 -4.52
N ASP A 49 -1.75 15.63 -4.19
CA ASP A 49 -0.74 15.22 -5.17
C ASP A 49 -1.24 14.04 -6.03
N LEU A 50 -1.81 13.00 -5.41
CA LEU A 50 -2.35 11.85 -6.14
C LEU A 50 -3.53 12.23 -7.06
N LYS A 51 -4.33 13.21 -6.67
CA LYS A 51 -5.38 13.79 -7.52
C LYS A 51 -4.79 14.60 -8.67
N SER A 52 -3.83 15.46 -8.41
CA SER A 52 -3.18 16.30 -9.43
C SER A 52 -2.45 15.48 -10.49
N TYR A 53 -1.88 14.34 -10.10
CA TYR A 53 -1.21 13.40 -11.02
C TYR A 53 -2.16 12.44 -11.74
N GLY A 54 -3.48 12.53 -11.52
CA GLY A 54 -4.47 11.64 -12.12
C GLY A 54 -4.37 10.19 -11.66
N ILE A 55 -3.82 9.95 -10.47
CA ILE A 55 -3.61 8.61 -9.89
C ILE A 55 -4.81 8.21 -9.02
N TRP A 56 -5.43 9.18 -8.33
CA TRP A 56 -6.46 8.94 -7.32
C TRP A 56 -7.61 8.07 -7.80
N ALA A 57 -8.07 8.25 -9.05
CA ALA A 57 -9.19 7.50 -9.62
C ALA A 57 -8.88 5.99 -9.76
N ASN A 58 -7.62 5.64 -9.98
CA ASN A 58 -7.18 4.27 -10.20
C ASN A 58 -7.04 3.48 -8.88
N MET A 59 -6.95 4.18 -7.74
CA MET A 59 -6.73 3.54 -6.45
C MET A 59 -8.01 2.95 -5.87
N LYS A 60 -7.89 1.77 -5.27
CA LYS A 60 -8.93 1.07 -4.49
C LYS A 60 -8.63 1.12 -2.99
N ALA A 61 -7.38 0.90 -2.63
CA ALA A 61 -6.91 0.98 -1.25
C ALA A 61 -5.55 1.69 -1.17
N ILE A 62 -5.41 2.56 -0.19
CA ILE A 62 -4.15 3.25 0.16
C ILE A 62 -4.04 3.21 1.69
N TYR A 63 -2.98 2.62 2.20
CA TYR A 63 -2.68 2.53 3.63
C TYR A 63 -1.42 3.35 3.94
N PRO A 64 -1.56 4.60 4.43
CA PRO A 64 -0.42 5.48 4.70
C PRO A 64 0.36 5.08 5.95
N MET A 65 -0.10 4.11 6.73
CA MET A 65 0.51 3.59 7.96
C MET A 65 0.87 4.69 8.95
N VAL A 66 -0.04 5.62 9.20
CA VAL A 66 0.10 6.75 10.13
C VAL A 66 -0.64 6.51 11.44
N GLY A 67 -0.37 7.34 12.48
CA GLY A 67 -1.08 7.32 13.76
C GLY A 67 -0.63 6.22 14.73
N ALA A 68 0.46 5.51 14.45
CA ALA A 68 1.15 4.57 15.35
C ALA A 68 0.22 3.59 16.11
N SER A 69 -0.89 3.17 15.48
CA SER A 69 -1.87 2.25 16.07
C SER A 69 -2.54 1.38 15.02
N ALA A 70 -3.00 0.19 15.42
CA ALA A 70 -3.77 -0.68 14.54
C ALA A 70 -5.02 0.03 13.99
N ALA A 71 -5.71 0.80 14.85
CA ALA A 71 -6.92 1.52 14.49
C ALA A 71 -6.70 2.54 13.37
N ALA A 72 -5.60 3.29 13.41
CA ALA A 72 -5.26 4.28 12.38
C ALA A 72 -4.66 3.62 11.13
N CYS A 73 -3.71 2.70 11.29
CA CYS A 73 -3.04 2.02 10.18
C CYS A 73 -3.98 1.14 9.34
N ALA A 74 -5.09 0.66 9.93
CA ALA A 74 -6.10 -0.12 9.22
C ALA A 74 -6.92 0.71 8.23
N GLN A 75 -6.97 2.04 8.39
CA GLN A 75 -7.86 2.88 7.60
C GLN A 75 -7.35 3.04 6.17
N ASN A 76 -8.22 2.72 5.22
CA ASN A 76 -7.98 2.99 3.80
C ASN A 76 -8.20 4.49 3.53
N LEU A 77 -7.15 5.19 3.08
CA LEU A 77 -7.20 6.62 2.73
C LEU A 77 -8.25 6.91 1.64
N LYS A 78 -8.41 5.98 0.68
CA LYS A 78 -9.29 6.14 -0.49
C LYS A 78 -10.77 6.11 -0.15
N SER A 79 -11.19 5.20 0.73
CA SER A 79 -12.62 4.99 1.04
C SER A 79 -12.80 4.18 2.32
N SER A 80 -14.05 3.94 2.73
CA SER A 80 -14.39 3.01 3.81
C SER A 80 -14.33 1.54 3.39
N SER A 81 -14.30 1.25 2.08
CA SER A 81 -14.06 -0.12 1.59
C SER A 81 -12.61 -0.53 1.83
N PHE A 82 -12.36 -1.82 1.92
CA PHE A 82 -11.01 -2.35 2.09
C PHE A 82 -10.29 -1.83 3.36
N THR A 83 -11.04 -1.50 4.41
CA THR A 83 -10.44 -1.27 5.73
C THR A 83 -9.70 -2.52 6.18
N GLY A 84 -8.44 -2.38 6.57
CA GLY A 84 -7.58 -3.50 6.94
C GLY A 84 -7.98 -4.14 8.26
N SER A 85 -7.73 -5.45 8.37
CA SER A 85 -7.89 -6.18 9.63
C SER A 85 -6.57 -6.84 10.01
N PHE A 86 -5.93 -6.32 11.04
CA PHE A 86 -4.66 -6.86 11.55
C PHE A 86 -4.87 -8.09 12.42
N THR A 87 -4.10 -9.16 12.17
CA THR A 87 -3.93 -10.25 13.13
C THR A 87 -3.00 -9.85 14.26
N SER A 88 -2.87 -10.67 15.30
CA SER A 88 -1.87 -10.47 16.35
C SER A 88 -0.43 -10.54 15.79
N GLY A 89 0.53 -9.93 16.50
CA GLY A 89 1.94 -9.99 16.13
C GLY A 89 2.45 -8.81 15.31
N TRP A 90 1.67 -7.74 15.20
CA TRP A 90 2.13 -6.46 14.65
C TRP A 90 2.59 -5.50 15.74
N THR A 91 3.63 -4.74 15.44
CA THR A 91 4.08 -3.57 16.23
C THR A 91 3.81 -2.31 15.42
N PHE A 92 3.21 -1.31 16.06
CA PHE A 92 2.86 -0.02 15.43
C PHE A 92 3.72 1.09 16.03
N ALA A 93 4.32 1.89 15.16
CA ALA A 93 5.17 3.02 15.54
C ALA A 93 4.90 4.22 14.62
N SER A 94 5.43 5.40 14.97
CA SER A 94 5.36 6.58 14.10
C SER A 94 6.07 6.35 12.75
N THR A 95 6.90 5.32 12.66
CA THR A 95 7.65 4.95 11.45
C THR A 95 6.88 4.01 10.52
N GLY A 96 5.86 3.31 11.02
CA GLY A 96 5.07 2.35 10.25
C GLY A 96 4.53 1.20 11.10
N ALA A 97 4.20 0.10 10.43
CA ALA A 97 3.70 -1.13 11.04
C ALA A 97 4.63 -2.30 10.69
N THR A 98 5.08 -3.05 11.71
CA THR A 98 6.04 -4.15 11.54
C THR A 98 5.39 -5.48 11.93
N PRO A 99 5.25 -6.44 11.00
CA PRO A 99 4.77 -7.78 11.31
C PRO A 99 5.88 -8.64 11.91
N ASN A 100 5.51 -9.72 12.61
CA ASN A 100 6.44 -10.59 13.35
C ASN A 100 7.27 -11.56 12.49
N GLY A 101 6.99 -11.66 11.18
CA GLY A 101 7.70 -12.56 10.27
C GLY A 101 7.31 -14.04 10.35
N THR A 102 6.28 -14.40 11.12
CA THR A 102 5.91 -15.80 11.34
C THR A 102 4.42 -16.10 11.17
N SER A 103 3.54 -15.15 11.51
CA SER A 103 2.09 -15.36 11.53
C SER A 103 1.27 -14.09 11.32
N ALA A 104 1.90 -12.92 11.42
CA ALA A 104 1.20 -11.64 11.34
C ALA A 104 0.93 -11.24 9.90
N TYR A 105 -0.34 -10.93 9.62
CA TYR A 105 -0.77 -10.33 8.36
C TYR A 105 -1.91 -9.33 8.60
N MET A 106 -2.13 -8.45 7.63
CA MET A 106 -3.31 -7.58 7.56
C MET A 106 -4.15 -8.03 6.38
N GLU A 107 -5.38 -8.47 6.64
CA GLU A 107 -6.37 -8.74 5.61
C GLU A 107 -6.88 -7.44 5.02
N THR A 108 -6.83 -7.29 3.69
CA THR A 108 -7.29 -6.07 3.00
C THR A 108 -8.70 -6.17 2.45
N ASN A 109 -9.24 -7.38 2.32
CA ASN A 109 -10.49 -7.70 1.60
C ASN A 109 -10.47 -7.30 0.10
N PHE A 110 -9.34 -6.85 -0.42
CA PHE A 110 -9.17 -6.57 -1.84
C PHE A 110 -8.81 -7.85 -2.59
N ASN A 111 -9.64 -8.21 -3.55
CA ASN A 111 -9.45 -9.37 -4.43
C ASN A 111 -9.31 -8.86 -5.87
N SER A 112 -8.20 -9.16 -6.54
CA SER A 112 -7.91 -8.57 -7.86
C SER A 112 -8.85 -9.06 -8.96
N SER A 113 -9.44 -10.27 -8.83
CA SER A 113 -10.38 -10.78 -9.83
C SER A 113 -11.75 -10.08 -9.79
N THR A 114 -12.10 -9.52 -8.64
CA THR A 114 -13.41 -8.90 -8.40
C THR A 114 -13.36 -7.38 -8.36
N HIS A 115 -12.25 -6.83 -7.86
CA HIS A 115 -12.14 -5.41 -7.52
C HIS A 115 -11.21 -4.62 -8.45
N ALA A 116 -10.36 -5.29 -9.24
CA ALA A 116 -9.60 -4.66 -10.31
C ALA A 116 -10.28 -4.86 -11.67
N SER A 117 -10.09 -3.91 -12.58
CA SER A 117 -10.56 -4.03 -13.96
C SER A 117 -9.79 -5.14 -14.70
N THR A 118 -10.38 -5.71 -15.75
CA THR A 118 -9.72 -6.72 -16.59
C THR A 118 -8.44 -6.17 -17.20
N ASN A 119 -7.38 -7.00 -17.28
CA ASN A 119 -6.05 -6.60 -17.74
C ASN A 119 -5.42 -5.47 -16.93
N SER A 120 -5.80 -5.35 -15.68
CA SER A 120 -5.45 -4.25 -14.79
C SER A 120 -4.92 -4.78 -13.47
N GLY A 121 -4.36 -3.89 -12.65
CA GLY A 121 -3.92 -4.16 -11.29
C GLY A 121 -2.59 -3.50 -10.98
N CYS A 122 -2.53 -2.88 -9.82
CA CYS A 122 -1.28 -2.39 -9.25
C CYS A 122 -1.23 -2.66 -7.74
N LEU A 123 -0.01 -2.79 -7.25
CA LEU A 123 0.29 -2.93 -5.84
C LEU A 123 1.61 -2.23 -5.53
N GLY A 124 1.75 -1.74 -4.32
CA GLY A 124 2.99 -1.11 -3.87
C GLY A 124 3.19 -1.19 -2.38
N TYR A 125 4.47 -1.25 -1.99
CA TYR A 125 4.91 -1.41 -0.61
C TYR A 125 6.14 -0.54 -0.35
N TYR A 126 6.08 0.29 0.67
CA TYR A 126 7.23 1.04 1.16
C TYR A 126 7.85 0.29 2.35
N SER A 127 8.98 -0.35 2.11
CA SER A 127 9.74 -1.06 3.13
C SER A 127 10.76 -0.12 3.77
N ARG A 128 10.76 -0.03 5.11
CA ARG A 128 11.80 0.70 5.85
C ARG A 128 12.93 -0.20 6.38
N THR A 129 12.78 -1.51 6.25
CA THR A 129 13.76 -2.47 6.76
C THR A 129 14.68 -2.94 5.64
N ASN A 130 15.99 -2.78 5.84
CA ASN A 130 16.99 -3.43 5.01
C ASN A 130 17.62 -4.60 5.76
N ASN A 131 17.03 -5.79 5.63
CA ASN A 131 17.53 -7.05 6.23
C ASN A 131 18.06 -8.02 5.16
N GLY A 132 18.37 -7.52 3.96
CA GLY A 132 18.94 -8.29 2.86
C GLY A 132 17.97 -9.30 2.25
N SER A 133 18.54 -10.33 1.65
CA SER A 133 17.79 -11.39 0.96
C SER A 133 17.10 -12.32 1.96
N GLN A 134 15.78 -12.35 1.91
CA GLN A 134 14.94 -13.22 2.72
C GLN A 134 13.80 -13.79 1.87
N ASN A 135 13.37 -15.02 2.16
CA ASN A 135 12.21 -15.62 1.49
C ASN A 135 10.91 -15.11 2.13
N MET A 136 10.56 -13.88 1.81
CA MET A 136 9.41 -13.16 2.35
C MET A 136 8.59 -12.52 1.23
N VAL A 137 7.29 -12.39 1.43
CA VAL A 137 6.36 -11.64 0.58
C VAL A 137 5.79 -10.49 1.41
N GLU A 138 6.00 -9.28 0.93
CA GLU A 138 5.56 -8.07 1.64
C GLU A 138 4.06 -7.87 1.55
N MET A 139 3.49 -8.20 0.39
CA MET A 139 2.05 -8.18 0.19
C MET A 139 1.66 -9.04 -1.02
N GLY A 140 0.47 -9.62 -0.97
CA GLY A 140 -0.13 -10.24 -2.13
C GLY A 140 -0.95 -11.50 -1.86
N ALA A 141 -1.35 -12.12 -2.98
CA ALA A 141 -2.10 -13.37 -3.02
C ALA A 141 -1.65 -14.25 -4.18
N LEU A 142 -1.76 -15.55 -3.98
CA LEU A 142 -1.49 -16.60 -4.96
C LEU A 142 -2.63 -17.61 -4.96
N ALA A 143 -3.26 -17.79 -6.10
CA ALA A 143 -4.12 -18.95 -6.40
C ALA A 143 -3.52 -19.68 -7.61
N THR A 144 -4.25 -19.76 -8.72
CA THR A 144 -3.70 -20.24 -10.00
C THR A 144 -2.74 -19.21 -10.64
N ASN A 145 -2.91 -17.94 -10.31
CA ASN A 145 -2.17 -16.80 -10.84
C ASN A 145 -1.50 -16.01 -9.70
N TYR A 146 -0.65 -15.05 -10.06
CA TYR A 146 0.17 -14.26 -9.15
C TYR A 146 -0.31 -12.81 -9.06
N PHE A 147 -0.53 -12.34 -7.83
CA PHE A 147 -0.68 -10.91 -7.52
C PHE A 147 0.06 -10.59 -6.23
N PHE A 148 1.39 -10.58 -6.30
CA PHE A 148 2.26 -10.32 -5.15
C PHE A 148 3.63 -9.79 -5.60
N MET A 149 4.47 -9.43 -4.63
CA MET A 149 5.86 -9.05 -4.86
C MET A 149 6.78 -9.62 -3.78
N HIS A 150 8.02 -9.95 -4.16
CA HIS A 150 9.15 -10.11 -3.24
C HIS A 150 10.08 -8.93 -3.42
N VAL A 151 10.27 -8.09 -2.40
CA VAL A 151 11.17 -6.94 -2.54
C VAL A 151 12.64 -7.35 -2.61
N CYS A 152 13.02 -8.46 -1.95
CA CYS A 152 14.38 -8.99 -2.00
C CYS A 152 14.41 -10.49 -1.64
N LEU A 153 14.20 -11.34 -2.62
CA LEU A 153 14.38 -12.79 -2.52
C LEU A 153 15.59 -13.21 -3.36
N SER A 154 16.58 -13.87 -2.75
CA SER A 154 17.83 -14.27 -3.44
C SER A 154 18.48 -13.10 -4.21
N ASN A 155 18.54 -11.92 -3.55
CA ASN A 155 19.04 -10.67 -4.13
C ASN A 155 18.29 -10.23 -5.40
N THR A 156 16.98 -10.52 -5.47
CA THR A 156 16.16 -10.19 -6.63
C THR A 156 14.82 -9.58 -6.16
N PHE A 157 14.41 -8.51 -6.81
CA PHE A 157 13.04 -7.97 -6.73
C PHE A 157 12.18 -8.65 -7.79
N TYR A 158 11.13 -9.33 -7.37
CA TYR A 158 10.16 -10.00 -8.25
C TYR A 158 8.84 -9.24 -8.27
N ILE A 159 8.32 -9.03 -9.48
CA ILE A 159 7.15 -8.19 -9.74
C ILE A 159 6.10 -9.01 -10.49
N MET A 160 4.96 -9.23 -9.88
CA MET A 160 3.91 -10.12 -10.38
C MET A 160 2.51 -9.49 -10.24
N PRO A 161 2.19 -8.40 -10.99
CA PRO A 161 0.89 -7.72 -10.92
C PRO A 161 -0.15 -8.42 -11.81
N ASN A 162 -0.94 -9.35 -11.25
CA ASN A 162 -1.93 -10.13 -11.99
C ASN A 162 -1.31 -10.89 -13.19
N THR A 163 -0.33 -11.75 -12.92
CA THR A 163 0.37 -12.54 -13.94
C THR A 163 -0.02 -14.02 -13.88
N GLN A 164 -0.07 -14.68 -15.04
CA GLN A 164 -0.20 -16.14 -15.10
C GLN A 164 1.06 -16.80 -14.52
N ALA A 165 0.87 -17.72 -13.55
CA ALA A 165 1.96 -18.35 -12.83
C ALA A 165 2.97 -19.10 -13.72
N ALA A 166 2.49 -19.73 -14.78
CA ALA A 166 3.30 -20.50 -15.71
C ALA A 166 4.12 -19.64 -16.69
N LEU A 167 3.83 -18.33 -16.81
CA LEU A 167 4.36 -17.47 -17.89
C LEU A 167 5.36 -16.41 -17.42
N GLY A 168 5.61 -16.32 -16.12
CA GLY A 168 6.73 -15.54 -15.61
C GLY A 168 6.37 -14.27 -14.82
N TYR A 169 7.37 -13.41 -14.69
CA TYR A 169 7.42 -12.22 -13.85
C TYR A 169 8.54 -11.31 -14.33
N ILE A 170 8.60 -10.09 -13.85
CA ILE A 170 9.82 -9.28 -13.93
C ILE A 170 10.72 -9.67 -12.74
N ALA A 171 11.99 -9.94 -13.00
CA ALA A 171 13.01 -10.19 -11.99
C ALA A 171 14.21 -9.27 -12.21
N VAL A 172 14.57 -8.50 -11.19
CA VAL A 172 15.68 -7.55 -11.25
C VAL A 172 16.57 -7.67 -10.03
N THR A 173 17.87 -7.57 -10.21
CA THR A 173 18.83 -7.62 -9.09
C THR A 173 18.53 -6.54 -8.06
N ASN A 174 18.41 -6.95 -6.81
CA ASN A 174 18.15 -6.09 -5.68
C ASN A 174 18.72 -6.65 -4.39
N THR A 175 19.74 -6.00 -3.83
CA THR A 175 20.39 -6.40 -2.58
C THR A 175 19.93 -5.60 -1.36
N ASN A 176 19.13 -4.56 -1.55
CA ASN A 176 18.63 -3.68 -0.51
C ASN A 176 17.10 -3.75 -0.45
N SER A 177 16.55 -4.26 0.65
CA SER A 177 15.11 -4.43 0.84
C SER A 177 14.39 -3.20 1.38
N SER A 178 15.07 -2.05 1.58
CA SER A 178 14.41 -0.77 1.89
C SER A 178 14.12 0.03 0.63
N GLY A 179 13.05 0.84 0.66
CA GLY A 179 12.61 1.69 -0.44
C GLY A 179 11.15 1.47 -0.82
N PHE A 180 10.71 2.17 -1.86
CA PHE A 180 9.35 2.04 -2.40
C PHE A 180 9.35 1.11 -3.61
N TYR A 181 8.59 0.04 -3.52
CA TYR A 181 8.45 -1.00 -4.53
C TYR A 181 7.05 -0.96 -5.11
N GLN A 182 6.95 -1.01 -6.43
CA GLN A 182 5.69 -0.95 -7.15
C GLN A 182 5.65 -2.02 -8.24
N GLY A 183 4.49 -2.65 -8.41
CA GLY A 183 4.17 -3.51 -9.54
C GLY A 183 2.85 -3.05 -10.16
N TYR A 184 2.79 -2.94 -11.47
CA TYR A 184 1.58 -2.50 -12.17
C TYR A 184 1.47 -3.15 -13.54
N ARG A 185 0.22 -3.31 -13.96
CA ARG A 185 -0.13 -3.81 -15.29
C ARG A 185 -0.65 -2.65 -16.13
N THR A 186 -0.29 -2.63 -17.41
CA THR A 186 -0.72 -1.61 -18.36
C THR A 186 -1.53 -2.17 -19.53
N GLY A 187 -1.74 -3.49 -19.56
CA GLY A 187 -2.49 -4.16 -20.62
C GLY A 187 -2.54 -5.67 -20.45
N SER A 188 -3.03 -6.37 -21.47
CA SER A 188 -3.20 -7.83 -21.44
C SER A 188 -1.89 -8.60 -21.22
N THR A 189 -0.77 -8.09 -21.72
CA THR A 189 0.56 -8.68 -21.54
C THR A 189 1.56 -7.71 -20.90
N ALA A 190 1.40 -6.40 -21.07
CA ALA A 190 2.36 -5.42 -20.60
C ALA A 190 2.29 -5.26 -19.07
N ILE A 191 3.42 -5.44 -18.40
CA ILE A 191 3.61 -5.19 -16.98
C ILE A 191 4.80 -4.27 -16.73
N GLY A 192 4.74 -3.54 -15.64
CA GLY A 192 5.82 -2.67 -15.18
C GLY A 192 6.08 -2.86 -13.69
N GLY A 193 7.21 -2.34 -13.26
CA GLY A 193 7.54 -2.23 -11.86
C GLY A 193 8.52 -1.09 -11.62
N ARG A 194 8.60 -0.65 -10.39
CA ARG A 194 9.57 0.36 -9.97
C ARG A 194 10.15 0.00 -8.61
N ARG A 195 11.41 0.33 -8.46
CA ARG A 195 12.03 0.49 -7.15
C ARG A 195 12.51 1.92 -7.05
N ASN A 196 11.91 2.68 -6.18
CA ASN A 196 12.13 4.13 -6.08
C ASN A 196 11.93 4.80 -7.47
N SER A 197 12.91 5.57 -7.95
CA SER A 197 12.86 6.25 -9.25
C SER A 197 13.14 5.33 -10.44
N THR A 198 13.68 4.12 -10.23
CA THR A 198 14.07 3.21 -11.33
C THR A 198 12.88 2.39 -11.80
N SER A 199 12.58 2.41 -13.10
CA SER A 199 11.51 1.62 -13.73
C SER A 199 12.01 0.37 -14.43
N TYR A 200 11.14 -0.61 -14.51
CA TYR A 200 11.34 -1.90 -15.17
C TYR A 200 10.10 -2.25 -15.99
N SER A 201 10.25 -2.95 -17.09
CA SER A 201 9.14 -3.38 -17.93
C SER A 201 9.28 -4.83 -18.34
N GLY A 202 8.17 -5.47 -18.64
CA GLY A 202 8.13 -6.86 -19.09
C GLY A 202 6.83 -7.20 -19.79
N SER A 203 6.75 -8.42 -20.30
CA SER A 203 5.56 -8.94 -20.98
C SER A 203 5.20 -10.30 -20.39
N VAL A 204 4.05 -10.35 -19.72
CA VAL A 204 3.49 -11.57 -19.13
C VAL A 204 1.98 -11.54 -19.27
N ALA A 205 1.37 -12.62 -19.70
CA ALA A 205 -0.08 -12.71 -19.88
C ALA A 205 -0.84 -12.43 -18.57
N PHE A 206 -2.01 -11.83 -18.71
CA PHE A 206 -2.89 -11.49 -17.60
C PHE A 206 -3.43 -12.75 -16.91
N GLY A 207 -3.48 -12.71 -15.59
CA GLY A 207 -4.11 -13.71 -14.76
C GLY A 207 -4.48 -13.12 -13.41
N SER A 208 -5.79 -12.88 -13.19
CA SER A 208 -6.29 -12.38 -11.91
C SER A 208 -6.27 -13.44 -10.82
N VAL A 209 -6.26 -13.00 -9.57
CA VAL A 209 -6.22 -13.86 -8.39
C VAL A 209 -7.54 -13.73 -7.63
N ASN A 210 -8.20 -14.86 -7.37
CA ASN A 210 -9.45 -14.93 -6.62
C ASN A 210 -9.21 -15.24 -5.12
N LEU A 211 -8.29 -14.51 -4.53
CA LEU A 211 -8.03 -14.45 -3.09
C LEU A 211 -7.78 -13.00 -2.70
N SER A 212 -8.12 -12.64 -1.48
CA SER A 212 -7.83 -11.31 -0.97
C SER A 212 -6.32 -11.10 -0.77
N VAL A 213 -5.85 -9.89 -1.03
CA VAL A 213 -4.45 -9.52 -0.79
C VAL A 213 -4.22 -9.34 0.71
N TRP A 214 -3.17 -9.96 1.21
CA TRP A 214 -2.66 -9.71 2.55
C TRP A 214 -1.42 -8.81 2.51
N LEU A 215 -1.27 -7.92 3.50
CA LEU A 215 -0.01 -7.27 3.83
C LEU A 215 0.68 -8.08 4.93
N GLY A 216 1.99 -8.21 4.84
CA GLY A 216 2.76 -8.97 5.81
C GLY A 216 2.99 -10.43 5.46
N ALA A 217 2.29 -10.96 4.44
CA ALA A 217 2.42 -12.33 3.96
C ALA A 217 1.85 -12.50 2.55
N ARG A 218 2.09 -13.66 1.95
CA ARG A 218 1.37 -14.13 0.77
C ARG A 218 0.15 -14.94 1.18
N HIS A 219 -1.04 -14.54 0.75
CA HIS A 219 -2.27 -15.30 0.95
C HIS A 219 -2.37 -16.43 -0.10
N VAL A 220 -2.55 -17.65 0.35
CA VAL A 220 -2.84 -18.84 -0.47
C VAL A 220 -4.08 -19.55 0.08
N ALA A 221 -4.67 -20.46 -0.70
CA ALA A 221 -5.90 -21.17 -0.29
C ALA A 221 -5.79 -21.91 1.07
N ALA A 222 -4.59 -22.31 1.45
CA ALA A 222 -4.31 -22.98 2.73
C ALA A 222 -4.04 -22.00 3.90
N GLY A 223 -4.00 -20.67 3.65
CA GLY A 223 -3.68 -19.66 4.65
C GLY A 223 -2.54 -18.74 4.22
N GLY A 224 -1.66 -18.34 5.15
CA GLY A 224 -0.53 -17.47 4.86
C GLY A 224 0.79 -18.21 4.65
N GLU A 225 1.61 -17.67 3.76
CA GLU A 225 2.97 -18.15 3.50
C GLU A 225 3.95 -16.97 3.40
N PHE A 226 5.25 -17.25 3.59
CA PHE A 226 6.33 -16.28 3.39
C PHE A 226 6.12 -14.97 4.14
N TYR A 227 5.75 -15.08 5.41
CA TYR A 227 5.54 -13.94 6.30
C TYR A 227 6.77 -13.04 6.35
N THR A 228 6.57 -11.72 6.22
CA THR A 228 7.64 -10.74 6.32
C THR A 228 7.76 -10.16 7.73
N ASN A 229 8.96 -9.70 8.06
CA ASN A 229 9.24 -8.85 9.23
C ASN A 229 9.75 -7.46 8.82
N ARG A 230 9.55 -7.08 7.55
CA ARG A 230 9.92 -5.76 7.05
C ARG A 230 8.84 -4.74 7.38
N GLU A 231 9.26 -3.64 7.99
CA GLU A 231 8.36 -2.55 8.36
C GLU A 231 7.68 -1.94 7.12
N CYS A 232 6.35 -1.92 7.15
CA CYS A 232 5.51 -1.28 6.16
C CYS A 232 5.26 0.18 6.55
N ALA A 233 5.74 1.13 5.76
CA ALA A 233 5.47 2.55 5.95
C ALA A 233 4.41 3.10 5.01
N PHE A 234 4.06 2.35 3.97
CA PHE A 234 3.01 2.68 3.01
C PHE A 234 2.68 1.46 2.16
N ALA A 235 1.40 1.27 1.83
CA ALA A 235 0.98 0.25 0.87
C ALA A 235 -0.22 0.74 0.06
N TYR A 236 -0.37 0.23 -1.16
CA TYR A 236 -1.55 0.52 -1.98
C TYR A 236 -1.93 -0.64 -2.89
N LEU A 237 -3.19 -0.62 -3.32
CA LEU A 237 -3.80 -1.54 -4.28
C LEU A 237 -4.74 -0.76 -5.20
N GLY A 238 -4.78 -1.12 -6.46
CA GLY A 238 -5.66 -0.44 -7.42
C GLY A 238 -5.68 -1.05 -8.80
N ASP A 239 -6.26 -0.29 -9.72
CA ASP A 239 -6.24 -0.54 -11.16
C ASP A 239 -4.88 -0.15 -11.76
N SER A 240 -4.73 -0.31 -13.08
CA SER A 240 -3.51 -0.01 -13.83
C SER A 240 -2.96 1.39 -13.58
N LEU A 241 -1.65 1.49 -13.60
CA LEU A 241 -0.91 2.75 -13.70
C LEU A 241 -0.07 2.73 -14.97
N THR A 242 0.06 3.88 -15.63
CA THR A 242 1.13 4.09 -16.61
C THR A 242 2.48 4.22 -15.89
N ASP A 243 3.60 4.04 -16.60
CA ASP A 243 4.93 4.24 -16.00
C ASP A 243 5.10 5.67 -15.47
N THR A 244 4.57 6.67 -16.18
CA THR A 244 4.56 8.07 -15.72
C THR A 244 3.77 8.23 -14.41
N GLN A 245 2.57 7.65 -14.32
CA GLN A 245 1.78 7.69 -13.08
C GLN A 245 2.51 6.97 -11.92
N ALA A 246 3.14 5.83 -12.17
CA ALA A 246 3.91 5.12 -11.16
C ALA A 246 5.13 5.94 -10.70
N GLY A 247 5.78 6.67 -11.61
CA GLY A 247 6.84 7.63 -11.28
C GLY A 247 6.35 8.81 -10.44
N ASN A 248 5.21 9.39 -10.79
CA ASN A 248 4.57 10.46 -10.03
C ASN A 248 4.10 9.95 -8.65
N TYR A 249 3.62 8.71 -8.57
CA TYR A 249 3.28 8.09 -7.29
C TYR A 249 4.49 7.98 -6.36
N TYR A 250 5.64 7.53 -6.91
CA TYR A 250 6.89 7.54 -6.15
C TYR A 250 7.22 8.94 -5.63
N THR A 251 7.11 9.99 -6.46
CA THR A 251 7.37 11.38 -6.06
C THR A 251 6.45 11.81 -4.91
N ALA A 252 5.14 11.55 -5.01
CA ALA A 252 4.17 11.90 -3.98
C ALA A 252 4.44 11.16 -2.66
N VAL A 253 4.67 9.84 -2.73
CA VAL A 253 4.94 9.03 -1.54
C VAL A 253 6.29 9.40 -0.92
N GLN A 254 7.30 9.72 -1.71
CA GLN A 254 8.61 10.14 -1.20
C GLN A 254 8.52 11.49 -0.47
N ALA A 255 7.79 12.45 -1.02
CA ALA A 255 7.51 13.73 -0.37
C ALA A 255 6.74 13.54 0.96
N PHE A 256 5.72 12.67 0.95
CA PHE A 256 4.97 12.29 2.14
C PHE A 256 5.87 11.68 3.22
N GLN A 257 6.69 10.68 2.87
CA GLN A 257 7.61 10.03 3.82
C GLN A 257 8.66 11.00 4.36
N THR A 258 9.16 11.93 3.53
CA THR A 258 10.10 12.98 3.94
C THR A 258 9.46 13.91 4.97
N THR A 259 8.24 14.38 4.70
CA THR A 259 7.52 15.31 5.57
C THR A 259 7.30 14.73 6.97
N ILE A 260 7.01 13.44 7.09
CA ILE A 260 6.80 12.77 8.38
C ILE A 260 8.08 12.10 8.93
N GLY A 261 9.26 12.37 8.35
CA GLY A 261 10.58 11.99 8.89
C GLY A 261 10.89 10.50 8.81
N ARG A 262 10.35 9.74 7.84
CA ARG A 262 10.54 8.28 7.74
C ARG A 262 11.00 7.78 6.37
N GLN A 263 11.51 8.69 5.53
CA GLN A 263 12.14 8.35 4.27
C GLN A 263 13.36 7.43 4.43
N VAL A 264 13.55 6.47 3.52
CA VAL A 264 14.72 5.60 3.38
C VAL A 264 15.16 5.52 1.92
#